data_cf18a8447084ac290be62736b596d7bb
#
_entry.id   cf18a8447084ac290be62736b596d7bb
#
_cell.length_a   1.000
_cell.length_b   1.000
_cell.length_c   1.000
_cell.angle_alpha   90.00
_cell.angle_beta   90.00
_cell.angle_gamma   90.00
#
_symmetry.space_group_name_H-M   'P 1'
#
loop_
_entity.id
_entity.type
_entity.pdbx_description
1 polymer ?
#
loop_
_entity_poly.entity_id
_entity_poly.type
_entity_poly.pdbx_seq_one_letter_code
_entity_poly.pdbx_strand_id
1 'polypeptide(L)'
;KISYLPQNRLNSDLTVITQTNTAFRILCSEEQQVNWYKDNSNCKCDRLYSYLENNKSKFGKKEAFIITETDQLEYIEQLINDFPEITFHIAASTIMSDKLTKLDINNNVELYPCITEQKIKELFERCDIYLDINHYRELYNAVNQALINNMIILAFDNTVHSKELYPIENIFDSSNYVNMKETLKNIITSRTIFNEYIDRQKMQLKQLAAKVVMGDTDESI
;
A
#
# COMPACT_ATOMS: atom_id res chain seq x y z
N LYS A 1 30.14 -5.09 1.57
CA LYS A 1 30.19 -3.82 2.33
C LYS A 1 28.92 -3.05 2.00
N ILE A 2 28.11 -2.78 3.02
CA ILE A 2 26.86 -2.01 2.86
C ILE A 2 27.20 -0.56 3.22
N SER A 3 26.92 0.37 2.35
CA SER A 3 27.10 1.80 2.60
C SER A 3 25.76 2.51 2.47
N TYR A 4 25.42 3.33 3.44
CA TYR A 4 24.22 4.17 3.44
C TYR A 4 24.61 5.55 2.90
N LEU A 5 23.90 6.03 1.89
CA LEU A 5 23.97 7.41 1.46
C LEU A 5 22.76 8.17 2.01
N PRO A 6 22.96 9.18 2.86
CA PRO A 6 21.88 10.07 3.24
C PRO A 6 21.50 10.91 2.02
N GLN A 7 20.29 10.75 1.51
CA GLN A 7 19.76 11.64 0.50
C GLN A 7 19.36 12.96 1.12
N ASN A 8 19.74 14.05 0.44
CA ASN A 8 19.44 15.40 0.84
C ASN A 8 17.92 15.68 0.84
N ARG A 9 17.42 15.90 2.03
CA ARG A 9 16.40 16.88 2.40
C ARG A 9 15.01 16.84 1.81
N LEU A 10 14.44 15.71 1.34
CA LEU A 10 12.98 15.76 1.10
C LEU A 10 12.19 14.50 1.41
N ASN A 11 12.75 13.38 1.78
CA ASN A 11 12.00 12.25 2.33
C ASN A 11 12.97 11.27 3.01
N SER A 12 12.51 10.62 4.05
CA SER A 12 13.18 9.58 4.84
C SER A 12 13.47 8.28 4.08
N ASP A 13 13.75 8.36 2.79
CA ASP A 13 13.91 7.20 1.93
C ASP A 13 15.31 6.65 2.02
N LEU A 14 15.40 5.43 2.50
CA LEU A 14 16.65 4.71 2.64
C LEU A 14 17.10 4.18 1.26
N THR A 15 18.14 4.78 0.70
CA THR A 15 18.85 4.19 -0.44
C THR A 15 20.06 3.41 0.08
N VAL A 16 20.09 2.13 -0.18
CA VAL A 16 21.19 1.24 0.24
C VAL A 16 22.00 0.86 -0.98
N ILE A 17 23.31 1.12 -0.93
CA ILE A 17 24.25 0.67 -1.96
C ILE A 17 24.96 -0.57 -1.45
N THR A 18 24.79 -1.68 -2.14
CA THR A 18 25.52 -2.92 -1.89
C THR A 18 26.57 -3.13 -2.95
N GLN A 19 27.76 -3.55 -2.54
CA GLN A 19 28.82 -3.94 -3.46
C GLN A 19 28.88 -5.46 -3.52
N THR A 20 28.59 -6.03 -4.68
CA THR A 20 28.93 -7.42 -5.01
C THR A 20 30.34 -7.47 -5.61
N ASN A 21 30.93 -8.66 -5.77
CA ASN A 21 32.35 -8.82 -6.19
C ASN A 21 32.75 -8.09 -7.48
N THR A 22 31.78 -7.63 -8.29
CA THR A 22 32.02 -6.98 -9.59
C THR A 22 31.14 -5.79 -9.90
N ALA A 23 30.09 -5.47 -9.10
CA ALA A 23 29.16 -4.40 -9.41
C ALA A 23 28.54 -3.75 -8.15
N PHE A 24 28.14 -2.50 -8.28
CA PHE A 24 27.30 -1.82 -7.29
C PHE A 24 25.83 -2.11 -7.56
N ARG A 25 25.09 -2.39 -6.51
CA ARG A 25 23.62 -2.54 -6.52
C ARG A 25 23.02 -1.47 -5.65
N ILE A 26 22.02 -0.77 -6.18
CA ILE A 26 21.28 0.27 -5.47
C ILE A 26 19.94 -0.34 -5.04
N LEU A 27 19.62 -0.23 -3.75
CA LEU A 27 18.32 -0.66 -3.20
C LEU A 27 17.56 0.58 -2.74
N CYS A 28 16.40 0.81 -3.31
CA CYS A 28 15.56 1.97 -3.04
C CYS A 28 14.26 1.55 -2.34
N SER A 29 13.76 2.37 -1.44
CA SER A 29 12.49 2.12 -0.74
C SER A 29 11.27 2.36 -1.64
N GLU A 30 11.39 3.20 -2.66
CA GLU A 30 10.31 3.58 -3.56
C GLU A 30 10.55 3.16 -5.01
N GLU A 31 9.48 2.76 -5.69
CA GLU A 31 9.54 2.36 -7.09
C GLU A 31 9.97 3.51 -8.01
N GLN A 32 9.53 4.73 -7.73
CA GLN A 32 9.95 5.91 -8.51
C GLN A 32 11.47 6.13 -8.46
N GLN A 33 12.10 5.87 -7.31
CA GLN A 33 13.55 5.94 -7.16
C GLN A 33 14.24 4.82 -7.95
N VAL A 34 13.70 3.61 -7.91
CA VAL A 34 14.21 2.49 -8.71
C VAL A 34 14.21 2.84 -10.20
N ASN A 35 13.10 3.36 -10.70
CA ASN A 35 12.96 3.75 -12.10
C ASN A 35 13.93 4.90 -12.45
N TRP A 36 14.02 5.91 -11.59
CA TRP A 36 14.96 7.01 -11.80
C TRP A 36 16.42 6.53 -11.90
N TYR A 37 16.86 5.64 -11.00
CA TYR A 37 18.22 5.09 -11.04
C TYR A 37 18.47 4.17 -12.23
N LYS A 38 17.48 3.39 -12.66
CA LYS A 38 17.58 2.59 -13.89
C LYS A 38 17.81 3.46 -15.13
N ASP A 39 17.15 4.62 -15.17
CA ASP A 39 17.24 5.54 -16.31
C ASP A 39 18.51 6.42 -16.27
N ASN A 40 19.04 6.69 -15.08
CA ASN A 40 20.13 7.66 -14.89
C ASN A 40 21.45 7.04 -14.38
N SER A 41 21.54 5.73 -14.24
CA SER A 41 22.77 5.04 -13.79
C SER A 41 22.96 3.70 -14.49
N ASN A 42 24.22 3.25 -14.57
CA ASN A 42 24.57 1.92 -15.08
C ASN A 42 24.55 0.85 -13.95
N CYS A 43 23.98 1.17 -12.80
CA CYS A 43 23.92 0.26 -11.66
C CYS A 43 22.65 -0.59 -11.70
N LYS A 44 22.74 -1.83 -11.22
CA LYS A 44 21.51 -2.62 -10.95
C LYS A 44 20.74 -1.95 -9.82
N CYS A 45 19.47 -1.64 -10.06
CA CYS A 45 18.59 -0.99 -9.10
C CYS A 45 17.40 -1.89 -8.80
N ASP A 46 17.13 -2.10 -7.50
CA ASP A 46 16.02 -2.93 -7.04
C ASP A 46 15.31 -2.24 -5.88
N ARG A 47 14.07 -2.65 -5.65
CA ARG A 47 13.29 -2.15 -4.53
C ARG A 47 13.72 -2.83 -3.22
N LEU A 48 13.95 -2.03 -2.18
CA LEU A 48 14.16 -2.52 -0.82
C LEU A 48 12.80 -2.63 -0.13
N TYR A 49 12.43 -3.85 0.25
CA TYR A 49 11.21 -4.11 0.99
C TYR A 49 11.53 -4.11 2.49
N SER A 50 11.03 -3.12 3.22
CA SER A 50 11.15 -3.10 4.67
C SER A 50 10.07 -3.97 5.28
N TYR A 51 10.51 -4.97 6.04
CA TYR A 51 9.65 -5.83 6.83
C TYR A 51 9.89 -5.52 8.31
N LEU A 52 8.87 -5.00 8.98
CA LEU A 52 8.87 -4.85 10.42
C LEU A 52 7.96 -5.92 11.02
N GLU A 53 8.49 -6.72 11.94
CA GLU A 53 7.66 -7.65 12.72
C GLU A 53 6.82 -6.85 13.72
N ASN A 54 5.69 -6.35 13.27
CA ASN A 54 4.68 -5.80 14.15
C ASN A 54 3.65 -6.89 14.43
N ASN A 55 3.62 -7.39 15.67
CA ASN A 55 2.74 -8.50 16.06
C ASN A 55 1.39 -8.06 16.60
N LYS A 56 1.06 -6.76 16.57
CA LYS A 56 -0.24 -6.28 17.04
C LYS A 56 -1.31 -6.53 15.97
N SER A 57 -2.26 -7.42 16.29
CA SER A 57 -3.46 -7.60 15.46
C SER A 57 -4.34 -6.35 15.54
N LYS A 58 -4.81 -5.88 14.39
CA LYS A 58 -5.76 -4.76 14.28
C LYS A 58 -7.21 -5.23 14.08
N PHE A 59 -7.46 -6.53 14.11
CA PHE A 59 -8.79 -7.08 13.88
C PHE A 59 -9.88 -6.40 14.73
N GLY A 60 -10.97 -6.03 14.07
CA GLY A 60 -12.18 -5.49 14.72
C GLY A 60 -12.19 -3.97 14.85
N LYS A 61 -11.23 -3.25 14.28
CA LYS A 61 -11.27 -1.79 14.16
C LYS A 61 -12.39 -1.36 13.21
N LYS A 62 -12.55 -2.09 12.11
CA LYS A 62 -13.50 -1.78 11.04
C LYS A 62 -13.32 -0.35 10.50
N GLU A 63 -12.07 0.00 10.27
CA GLU A 63 -11.66 1.30 9.76
C GLU A 63 -10.88 1.11 8.46
N ALA A 64 -11.43 1.61 7.36
CA ALA A 64 -10.81 1.56 6.04
C ALA A 64 -10.18 2.91 5.69
N PHE A 65 -8.94 2.90 5.22
CA PHE A 65 -8.21 4.09 4.79
C PHE A 65 -8.02 4.10 3.28
N ILE A 66 -8.27 5.26 2.67
CA ILE A 66 -8.09 5.54 1.24
C ILE A 66 -7.35 6.87 1.13
N ILE A 67 -6.31 6.96 0.29
CA ILE A 67 -5.64 8.22 -0.01
C ILE A 67 -5.67 8.49 -1.51
N THR A 68 -5.98 9.74 -1.90
CA THR A 68 -6.16 10.10 -3.30
C THR A 68 -5.79 11.58 -3.58
N GLU A 69 -5.56 11.90 -4.85
CA GLU A 69 -5.52 13.28 -5.37
C GLU A 69 -6.69 13.58 -6.31
N THR A 70 -7.53 12.58 -6.60
CA THR A 70 -8.66 12.72 -7.52
C THR A 70 -9.95 12.19 -6.88
N ASP A 71 -11.08 12.40 -7.55
CA ASP A 71 -12.37 11.83 -7.13
C ASP A 71 -12.73 10.53 -7.85
N GLN A 72 -11.77 9.94 -8.56
CA GLN A 72 -11.91 8.66 -9.24
C GLN A 72 -11.54 7.53 -8.29
N LEU A 73 -12.49 7.12 -7.47
CA LEU A 73 -12.37 6.00 -6.54
C LEU A 73 -13.31 4.87 -7.00
N GLU A 74 -12.74 3.71 -7.29
CA GLU A 74 -13.49 2.57 -7.80
C GLU A 74 -14.48 2.07 -6.74
N TYR A 75 -15.76 1.97 -7.08
CA TYR A 75 -16.86 1.48 -6.24
C TYR A 75 -17.01 2.13 -4.85
N ILE A 76 -16.47 3.32 -4.60
CA ILE A 76 -16.50 3.93 -3.26
C ILE A 76 -17.91 4.11 -2.71
N GLU A 77 -18.86 4.55 -3.53
CA GLU A 77 -20.25 4.76 -3.10
C GLU A 77 -20.94 3.44 -2.72
N GLN A 78 -20.68 2.36 -3.49
CA GLN A 78 -21.19 1.03 -3.19
C GLN A 78 -20.59 0.48 -1.91
N LEU A 79 -19.28 0.64 -1.72
CA LEU A 79 -18.57 0.21 -0.50
C LEU A 79 -19.14 0.90 0.74
N ILE A 80 -19.32 2.22 0.70
CA ILE A 80 -19.90 3.00 1.80
C ILE A 80 -21.32 2.51 2.15
N ASN A 81 -22.15 2.29 1.14
CA ASN A 81 -23.52 1.85 1.33
C ASN A 81 -23.64 0.40 1.82
N ASP A 82 -22.78 -0.48 1.32
CA ASP A 82 -22.82 -1.92 1.66
C ASP A 82 -22.22 -2.25 3.04
N PHE A 83 -21.38 -1.35 3.58
CA PHE A 83 -20.65 -1.54 4.84
C PHE A 83 -20.85 -0.37 5.82
N PRO A 84 -22.09 -0.14 6.31
CA PRO A 84 -22.37 0.94 7.26
C PRO A 84 -21.61 0.78 8.60
N GLU A 85 -21.10 -0.43 8.89
CA GLU A 85 -20.29 -0.74 10.07
C GLU A 85 -18.79 -0.44 9.91
N ILE A 86 -18.32 -0.09 8.70
CA ILE A 86 -16.95 0.32 8.44
C ILE A 86 -16.89 1.85 8.41
N THR A 87 -15.96 2.45 9.13
CA THR A 87 -15.63 3.86 8.97
C THR A 87 -14.64 4.04 7.83
N PHE A 88 -15.02 4.78 6.80
CA PHE A 88 -14.17 5.07 5.65
C PHE A 88 -13.46 6.41 5.84
N HIS A 89 -12.14 6.36 6.04
CA HIS A 89 -11.27 7.53 6.12
C HIS A 89 -10.73 7.85 4.73
N ILE A 90 -11.27 8.88 4.09
CA ILE A 90 -10.86 9.30 2.75
C ILE A 90 -10.01 10.57 2.87
N ALA A 91 -8.74 10.45 2.47
CA ALA A 91 -7.78 11.53 2.56
C ALA A 91 -7.36 12.03 1.18
N ALA A 92 -7.22 13.35 1.05
CA ALA A 92 -6.65 13.97 -0.13
C ALA A 92 -5.46 14.85 0.24
N SER A 93 -4.39 14.80 -0.57
CA SER A 93 -3.24 15.70 -0.44
C SER A 93 -3.58 17.14 -0.83
N THR A 94 -4.68 17.34 -1.54
CA THR A 94 -5.19 18.61 -2.06
C THR A 94 -6.60 18.89 -1.56
N ILE A 95 -7.21 19.96 -2.05
CA ILE A 95 -8.62 20.28 -1.85
C ILE A 95 -9.46 19.17 -2.50
N MET A 96 -10.47 18.70 -1.81
CA MET A 96 -11.41 17.70 -2.33
C MET A 96 -12.41 18.32 -3.30
N SER A 97 -12.76 17.58 -4.33
CA SER A 97 -13.84 17.95 -5.26
C SER A 97 -15.23 17.87 -4.60
N ASP A 98 -16.22 18.50 -5.23
CA ASP A 98 -17.62 18.42 -4.79
C ASP A 98 -18.15 16.98 -4.76
N LYS A 99 -17.62 16.09 -5.61
CA LYS A 99 -17.99 14.69 -5.63
C LYS A 99 -17.52 13.97 -4.37
N LEU A 100 -16.27 14.19 -3.94
CA LEU A 100 -15.77 13.61 -2.69
C LEU A 100 -16.44 14.23 -1.46
N THR A 101 -16.62 15.56 -1.43
CA THR A 101 -17.24 16.24 -0.28
C THR A 101 -18.69 15.81 -0.04
N LYS A 102 -19.41 15.42 -1.09
CA LYS A 102 -20.79 14.87 -0.95
C LYS A 102 -20.83 13.53 -0.22
N LEU A 103 -19.73 12.79 -0.15
CA LEU A 103 -19.67 11.53 0.60
C LEU A 103 -19.83 11.73 2.11
N ASP A 104 -19.55 12.94 2.63
CA ASP A 104 -19.71 13.32 4.03
C ASP A 104 -21.16 13.24 4.56
N ILE A 105 -22.14 13.12 3.65
CA ILE A 105 -23.54 12.86 4.05
C ILE A 105 -23.70 11.48 4.72
N ASN A 106 -22.76 10.56 4.51
CA ASN A 106 -22.80 9.24 5.09
C ASN A 106 -22.13 9.23 6.47
N ASN A 107 -22.85 8.75 7.48
CA ASN A 107 -22.39 8.74 8.87
C ASN A 107 -21.11 7.89 9.11
N ASN A 108 -20.76 7.04 8.16
CA ASN A 108 -19.60 6.15 8.19
C ASN A 108 -18.44 6.65 7.31
N VAL A 109 -18.41 7.93 6.94
CA VAL A 109 -17.35 8.56 6.16
C VAL A 109 -16.70 9.68 6.95
N GLU A 110 -15.38 9.72 6.98
CA GLU A 110 -14.58 10.82 7.49
C GLU A 110 -13.66 11.35 6.39
N LEU A 111 -13.78 12.63 6.04
CA LEU A 111 -13.01 13.28 4.98
C LEU A 111 -11.85 14.11 5.55
N TYR A 112 -10.69 13.99 4.91
CA TYR A 112 -9.47 14.72 5.28
C TYR A 112 -8.90 15.49 4.08
N PRO A 113 -9.45 16.66 3.73
CA PRO A 113 -8.87 17.52 2.69
C PRO A 113 -7.54 18.11 3.16
N CYS A 114 -6.59 18.28 2.23
CA CYS A 114 -5.25 18.83 2.52
C CYS A 114 -4.58 18.15 3.72
N ILE A 115 -4.65 16.82 3.77
CA ILE A 115 -4.19 16.03 4.91
C ILE A 115 -2.71 16.28 5.21
N THR A 116 -2.34 16.35 6.50
CA THR A 116 -0.94 16.45 6.93
C THR A 116 -0.27 15.08 7.02
N GLU A 117 1.05 15.03 6.87
CA GLU A 117 1.84 13.80 7.02
C GLU A 117 1.63 13.14 8.38
N GLN A 118 1.54 13.94 9.45
CA GLN A 118 1.25 13.43 10.79
C GLN A 118 -0.09 12.69 10.84
N LYS A 119 -1.14 13.26 10.23
CA LYS A 119 -2.47 12.65 10.21
C LYS A 119 -2.50 11.39 9.33
N ILE A 120 -1.76 11.38 8.22
CA ILE A 120 -1.57 10.18 7.39
C ILE A 120 -0.98 9.04 8.23
N LYS A 121 0.08 9.32 9.00
CA LYS A 121 0.73 8.34 9.88
C LYS A 121 -0.24 7.82 10.93
N GLU A 122 -1.00 8.68 11.58
CA GLU A 122 -2.03 8.29 12.55
C GLU A 122 -3.07 7.34 11.94
N LEU A 123 -3.52 7.60 10.69
CA LEU A 123 -4.49 6.75 10.00
C LEU A 123 -3.90 5.38 9.64
N PHE A 124 -2.65 5.31 9.16
CA PHE A 124 -1.97 4.04 8.95
C PHE A 124 -1.81 3.23 10.25
N GLU A 125 -1.54 3.87 11.37
CA GLU A 125 -1.43 3.21 12.68
C GLU A 125 -2.81 2.75 13.22
N ARG A 126 -3.87 3.49 12.93
CA ARG A 126 -5.22 3.29 13.44
C ARG A 126 -6.03 2.26 12.66
N CYS A 127 -6.08 2.42 11.32
CA CYS A 127 -6.95 1.63 10.46
C CYS A 127 -6.45 0.19 10.29
N ASP A 128 -7.38 -0.73 10.06
CA ASP A 128 -7.10 -2.16 9.83
C ASP A 128 -7.19 -2.58 8.36
N ILE A 129 -7.77 -1.74 7.51
CA ILE A 129 -7.93 -2.00 6.08
C ILE A 129 -7.39 -0.80 5.28
N TYR A 130 -6.63 -1.07 4.23
CA TYR A 130 -6.27 -0.09 3.21
C TYR A 130 -6.93 -0.48 1.89
N LEU A 131 -7.71 0.43 1.31
CA LEU A 131 -8.36 0.23 0.02
C LEU A 131 -7.59 0.99 -1.05
N ASP A 132 -6.89 0.25 -1.90
CA ASP A 132 -6.15 0.79 -3.04
C ASP A 132 -7.05 0.85 -4.26
N ILE A 133 -7.98 1.80 -4.23
CA ILE A 133 -9.08 1.95 -5.21
C ILE A 133 -9.04 3.26 -5.99
N ASN A 134 -7.97 4.05 -5.88
CA ASN A 134 -7.82 5.27 -6.64
C ASN A 134 -7.20 5.01 -8.02
N HIS A 135 -7.71 5.70 -9.07
CA HIS A 135 -7.24 5.55 -10.46
C HIS A 135 -6.05 6.44 -10.82
N TYR A 136 -5.48 7.12 -9.86
CA TYR A 136 -4.35 7.99 -10.08
C TYR A 136 -3.04 7.27 -9.69
N ARG A 137 -2.03 7.99 -9.27
CA ARG A 137 -0.76 7.42 -8.80
C ARG A 137 -0.85 7.01 -7.32
N GLU A 138 0.04 6.12 -6.91
CA GLU A 138 0.28 5.86 -5.51
C GLU A 138 0.83 7.12 -4.80
N LEU A 139 0.30 7.44 -3.63
CA LEU A 139 0.70 8.56 -2.81
C LEU A 139 1.37 8.06 -1.52
N TYR A 140 2.41 8.75 -1.07
CA TYR A 140 3.09 8.49 0.21
C TYR A 140 3.56 7.04 0.40
N ASN A 141 3.83 6.32 -0.70
CA ASN A 141 4.18 4.88 -0.65
C ASN A 141 3.14 4.07 0.17
N ALA A 142 1.87 4.37 -0.06
CA ALA A 142 0.76 3.97 0.80
C ALA A 142 0.62 2.46 0.94
N VAL A 143 0.83 1.70 -0.14
CA VAL A 143 0.79 0.24 -0.12
C VAL A 143 1.82 -0.32 0.86
N ASN A 144 3.06 0.15 0.76
CA ASN A 144 4.12 -0.28 1.67
C ASN A 144 3.85 0.17 3.12
N GLN A 145 3.34 1.39 3.32
CA GLN A 145 2.96 1.88 4.65
C GLN A 145 1.84 1.03 5.27
N ALA A 146 0.84 0.64 4.49
CA ALA A 146 -0.23 -0.23 4.95
C ALA A 146 0.30 -1.62 5.37
N LEU A 147 1.21 -2.20 4.58
CA LEU A 147 1.86 -3.48 4.92
C LEU A 147 2.66 -3.42 6.22
N ILE A 148 3.49 -2.39 6.38
CA ILE A 148 4.30 -2.18 7.61
C ILE A 148 3.40 -2.03 8.84
N ASN A 149 2.23 -1.42 8.67
CA ASN A 149 1.27 -1.21 9.74
C ASN A 149 0.28 -2.35 9.94
N ASN A 150 0.49 -3.52 9.32
CA ASN A 150 -0.40 -4.69 9.40
C ASN A 150 -1.85 -4.39 9.03
N MET A 151 -2.05 -3.56 8.02
CA MET A 151 -3.37 -3.38 7.41
C MET A 151 -3.59 -4.45 6.34
N ILE A 152 -4.82 -4.92 6.19
CA ILE A 152 -5.18 -5.71 5.01
C ILE A 152 -5.35 -4.76 3.84
N ILE A 153 -4.70 -5.09 2.72
CA ILE A 153 -4.76 -4.30 1.51
C ILE A 153 -5.64 -5.02 0.50
N LEU A 154 -6.61 -4.29 -0.06
CA LEU A 154 -7.48 -4.78 -1.14
C LEU A 154 -7.46 -3.77 -2.29
N ALA A 155 -7.40 -4.28 -3.52
CA ALA A 155 -7.39 -3.47 -4.73
C ALA A 155 -8.24 -4.09 -5.84
N PHE A 156 -8.64 -3.29 -6.82
CA PHE A 156 -9.11 -3.81 -8.10
C PHE A 156 -7.94 -3.88 -9.10
N ASP A 157 -8.07 -4.73 -10.10
CA ASP A 157 -7.04 -4.92 -11.13
C ASP A 157 -6.73 -3.67 -11.94
N ASN A 158 -7.69 -2.73 -12.02
CA ASN A 158 -7.57 -1.45 -12.71
C ASN A 158 -7.10 -0.29 -11.81
N THR A 159 -6.93 -0.51 -10.49
CA THR A 159 -6.48 0.52 -9.54
C THR A 159 -5.23 0.12 -8.76
N VAL A 160 -4.82 -1.16 -8.83
CA VAL A 160 -3.72 -1.70 -8.03
C VAL A 160 -2.40 -0.96 -8.28
N HIS A 161 -1.78 -0.44 -7.20
CA HIS A 161 -0.44 0.12 -7.20
C HIS A 161 0.56 -0.87 -6.60
N SER A 162 1.83 -0.83 -7.04
CA SER A 162 2.88 -1.71 -6.48
C SER A 162 2.44 -3.18 -6.43
N LYS A 163 1.91 -3.70 -7.56
CA LYS A 163 1.26 -5.01 -7.69
C LYS A 163 2.08 -6.17 -7.13
N GLU A 164 3.40 -6.09 -7.20
CA GLU A 164 4.33 -7.10 -6.69
C GLU A 164 4.25 -7.29 -5.17
N LEU A 165 3.75 -6.28 -4.44
CA LEU A 165 3.58 -6.34 -2.98
C LEU A 165 2.33 -7.11 -2.54
N TYR A 166 1.41 -7.35 -3.46
CA TYR A 166 0.13 -7.98 -3.14
C TYR A 166 0.19 -9.50 -3.31
N PRO A 167 -0.40 -10.28 -2.38
CA PRO A 167 -0.91 -11.60 -2.72
C PRO A 167 -1.98 -11.46 -3.80
N ILE A 168 -1.98 -12.36 -4.79
CA ILE A 168 -2.92 -12.27 -5.92
C ILE A 168 -4.40 -12.29 -5.48
N GLU A 169 -4.68 -12.92 -4.35
CA GLU A 169 -6.02 -13.03 -3.75
C GLU A 169 -6.55 -11.70 -3.20
N ASN A 170 -5.70 -10.70 -3.09
CA ASN A 170 -6.08 -9.36 -2.64
C ASN A 170 -6.42 -8.42 -3.80
N ILE A 171 -6.29 -8.90 -5.05
CA ILE A 171 -6.58 -8.13 -6.27
C ILE A 171 -7.84 -8.70 -6.92
N PHE A 172 -8.85 -7.88 -7.09
CA PHE A 172 -10.16 -8.26 -7.60
C PHE A 172 -10.38 -7.74 -9.01
N ASP A 173 -11.12 -8.51 -9.81
CA ASP A 173 -11.59 -8.08 -11.11
C ASP A 173 -12.53 -6.88 -10.96
N SER A 174 -12.18 -5.75 -11.57
CA SER A 174 -12.97 -4.52 -11.54
C SER A 174 -14.35 -4.64 -12.21
N SER A 175 -14.57 -5.66 -13.04
CA SER A 175 -15.89 -5.96 -13.58
C SER A 175 -16.80 -6.71 -12.59
N ASN A 176 -16.27 -7.18 -11.46
CA ASN A 176 -16.99 -8.00 -10.48
C ASN A 176 -16.80 -7.53 -9.04
N TYR A 177 -17.47 -6.46 -8.68
CA TYR A 177 -17.48 -5.90 -7.32
C TYR A 177 -17.87 -6.90 -6.23
N VAL A 178 -18.73 -7.88 -6.55
CA VAL A 178 -19.27 -8.82 -5.55
C VAL A 178 -18.16 -9.62 -4.85
N ASN A 179 -17.11 -9.99 -5.56
CA ASN A 179 -16.01 -10.75 -4.97
C ASN A 179 -15.25 -9.96 -3.89
N MET A 180 -14.96 -8.68 -4.14
CA MET A 180 -14.35 -7.81 -3.11
C MET A 180 -15.31 -7.60 -1.93
N LYS A 181 -16.59 -7.36 -2.20
CA LYS A 181 -17.62 -7.20 -1.16
C LYS A 181 -17.68 -8.41 -0.23
N GLU A 182 -17.78 -9.63 -0.77
CA GLU A 182 -17.83 -10.87 0.02
C GLU A 182 -16.54 -11.07 0.83
N THR A 183 -15.40 -10.82 0.22
CA THR A 183 -14.10 -10.89 0.89
C THR A 183 -14.01 -9.90 2.04
N LEU A 184 -14.35 -8.63 1.80
CA LEU A 184 -14.33 -7.59 2.84
C LEU A 184 -15.26 -7.95 4.00
N LYS A 185 -16.46 -8.45 3.72
CA LYS A 185 -17.40 -8.94 4.74
C LYS A 185 -16.78 -10.06 5.59
N ASN A 186 -16.13 -11.02 4.96
CA ASN A 186 -15.47 -12.12 5.68
C ASN A 186 -14.31 -11.62 6.55
N ILE A 187 -13.50 -10.69 6.05
CA ILE A 187 -12.38 -10.08 6.77
C ILE A 187 -12.85 -9.39 8.05
N ILE A 188 -13.90 -8.57 7.99
CA ILE A 188 -14.36 -7.78 9.15
C ILE A 188 -15.15 -8.60 10.17
N THR A 189 -15.62 -9.78 9.80
CA THR A 189 -16.43 -10.65 10.68
C THR A 189 -15.66 -11.82 11.28
N SER A 190 -14.55 -12.24 10.67
CA SER A 190 -13.78 -13.40 11.08
C SER A 190 -12.32 -13.06 11.38
N ARG A 191 -11.92 -13.17 12.67
CA ARG A 191 -10.52 -13.01 13.07
C ARG A 191 -9.58 -14.00 12.38
N THR A 192 -10.04 -15.22 12.14
CA THR A 192 -9.24 -16.24 11.45
C THR A 192 -8.92 -15.80 10.03
N ILE A 193 -9.95 -15.39 9.27
CA ILE A 193 -9.78 -14.90 7.90
C ILE A 193 -8.91 -13.64 7.87
N PHE A 194 -9.13 -12.69 8.79
CA PHE A 194 -8.29 -11.51 8.91
C PHE A 194 -6.81 -11.87 9.06
N ASN A 195 -6.50 -12.77 10.00
CA ASN A 195 -5.12 -13.19 10.25
C ASN A 195 -4.53 -13.93 9.05
N GLU A 196 -5.30 -14.76 8.34
CA GLU A 196 -4.85 -15.44 7.12
C GLU A 196 -4.44 -14.44 6.02
N TYR A 197 -5.18 -13.34 5.84
CA TYR A 197 -4.82 -12.28 4.90
C TYR A 197 -3.52 -11.57 5.31
N ILE A 198 -3.39 -11.23 6.58
CA ILE A 198 -2.15 -10.62 7.12
C ILE A 198 -0.95 -11.56 6.94
N ASP A 199 -1.11 -12.85 7.22
CA ASP A 199 -0.01 -13.82 7.10
C ASP A 199 0.42 -14.02 5.65
N ARG A 200 -0.52 -14.06 4.69
CA ARG A 200 -0.21 -14.11 3.26
C ARG A 200 0.56 -12.87 2.81
N GLN A 201 0.13 -11.66 3.21
CA GLN A 201 0.85 -10.42 2.91
C GLN A 201 2.29 -10.46 3.46
N LYS A 202 2.47 -10.90 4.71
CA LYS A 202 3.79 -11.06 5.32
C LYS A 202 4.65 -12.08 4.57
N MET A 203 4.07 -13.18 4.14
CA MET A 203 4.78 -14.21 3.37
C MET A 203 5.23 -13.67 2.02
N GLN A 204 4.38 -12.93 1.31
CA GLN A 204 4.72 -12.26 0.05
C GLN A 204 5.91 -11.31 0.22
N LEU A 205 5.89 -10.45 1.23
CA LEU A 205 7.00 -9.54 1.52
C LEU A 205 8.30 -10.27 1.84
N LYS A 206 8.24 -11.35 2.64
CA LYS A 206 9.42 -12.18 2.95
C LYS A 206 10.02 -12.79 1.69
N GLN A 207 9.19 -13.29 0.79
CA GLN A 207 9.65 -13.86 -0.49
C GLN A 207 10.31 -12.80 -1.37
N LEU A 208 9.72 -11.61 -1.46
CA LEU A 208 10.30 -10.50 -2.22
C LEU A 208 11.63 -10.04 -1.63
N ALA A 209 11.70 -9.87 -0.31
CA ALA A 209 12.93 -9.52 0.38
C ALA A 209 14.04 -10.56 0.17
N ALA A 210 13.70 -11.84 0.21
CA ALA A 210 14.64 -12.94 -0.03
C ALA A 210 15.19 -12.92 -1.47
N LYS A 211 14.34 -12.68 -2.48
CA LYS A 211 14.76 -12.55 -3.89
C LYS A 211 15.76 -11.39 -4.06
N VAL A 212 15.50 -10.25 -3.45
CA VAL A 212 16.39 -9.08 -3.51
C VAL A 212 17.75 -9.37 -2.87
N VAL A 213 17.76 -10.09 -1.74
CA VAL A 213 19.02 -10.42 -1.04
C VAL A 213 19.84 -11.48 -1.78
N MET A 214 19.21 -12.48 -2.36
CA MET A 214 19.89 -13.56 -3.07
C MET A 214 20.45 -13.14 -4.44
N GLY A 215 19.97 -12.01 -4.97
CA GLY A 215 20.27 -11.57 -6.33
C GLY A 215 19.70 -12.56 -7.33
N ASP A 216 18.65 -12.21 -8.05
CA ASP A 216 18.10 -13.08 -9.08
C ASP A 216 19.23 -13.54 -10.02
N THR A 217 19.56 -14.82 -9.97
CA THR A 217 20.45 -15.49 -10.90
C THR A 217 19.68 -16.00 -12.12
N ASP A 218 18.50 -15.46 -12.39
CA ASP A 218 17.76 -15.72 -13.61
C ASP A 218 18.21 -14.78 -14.74
N GLU A 219 19.46 -14.92 -15.15
CA GLU A 219 19.84 -14.70 -16.54
C GLU A 219 19.41 -15.94 -17.33
N SER A 220 18.13 -16.05 -17.65
CA SER A 220 17.71 -16.92 -18.76
C SER A 220 17.98 -16.18 -20.05
N ILE A 221 18.97 -16.70 -20.73
CA ILE A 221 19.44 -16.51 -22.11
C ILE A 221 18.28 -16.40 -23.11
#